data_2d5d627733ae6fe283a7cbd8260b870f
#
_entry.id   2d5d627733ae6fe283a7cbd8260b870f
#
_cell.length_a   1.000
_cell.length_b   1.000
_cell.length_c   1.000
_cell.angle_alpha   90.00
_cell.angle_beta   90.00
_cell.angle_gamma   90.00
#
_symmetry.space_group_name_H-M   'P 1'
#
loop_
_entity.id
_entity.type
_entity.pdbx_description
1 polymer ?
#
loop_
_entity_poly.entity_id
_entity_poly.type
_entity_poly.pdbx_seq_one_letter_code
_entity_poly.pdbx_strand_id
1 'polypeptide(L)'
;GPMLEVREWGLSEGRAFTTDDVKNAAKTALLGQTVVDNLFGGIDPIGQIIRIKKIPFTVVGVLERKGQSPMGQDQDDTVYVPVTTAQKKLFGTASPGAIRMVMVKTNSLEDLDRAEKEIANLLRQRHRTGQKEENDFTVGNLTSMLQAAEQSSKAMAILLGAIASVSLIVGGVGIMNIMLGSVTERTREIGIRMAVGAKTWDIRLQFIV
;
A
#
# COMPACT_ATOMS: atom_id res chain seq x y z
N GLY A 1 -0.66 21.98 -10.78
CA GLY A 1 0.68 22.23 -10.25
C GLY A 1 1.51 20.94 -10.24
N PRO A 2 2.82 21.00 -10.06
CA PRO A 2 3.73 19.86 -10.25
C PRO A 2 3.43 18.65 -9.35
N MET A 3 2.67 18.81 -8.27
CA MET A 3 2.33 17.73 -7.34
C MET A 3 1.51 16.61 -8.01
N LEU A 4 0.57 16.95 -8.89
CA LEU A 4 -0.23 15.96 -9.61
C LEU A 4 0.63 15.18 -10.60
N GLU A 5 1.58 15.84 -11.26
CA GLU A 5 2.53 15.21 -12.17
C GLU A 5 3.49 14.27 -11.43
N VAL A 6 4.05 14.72 -10.29
CA VAL A 6 4.95 13.91 -9.45
C VAL A 6 4.24 12.68 -8.91
N ARG A 7 2.96 12.80 -8.54
CA ARG A 7 2.15 11.69 -8.04
C ARG A 7 1.48 10.87 -9.14
N GLU A 8 1.61 11.26 -10.40
CA GLU A 8 0.91 10.64 -11.53
C GLU A 8 -0.59 10.51 -11.25
N TRP A 9 -1.19 11.60 -10.77
CA TRP A 9 -2.60 11.61 -10.40
C TRP A 9 -3.39 12.45 -11.38
N GLY A 10 -4.29 11.80 -12.13
CA GLY A 10 -5.20 12.45 -13.04
C GLY A 10 -6.32 13.21 -12.32
N LEU A 11 -6.99 14.06 -13.08
CA LEU A 11 -8.23 14.71 -12.68
C LEU A 11 -9.39 13.98 -13.34
N SER A 12 -10.39 13.61 -12.55
CA SER A 12 -11.66 13.08 -13.07
C SER A 12 -12.53 14.21 -13.59
N GLU A 13 -12.61 15.33 -12.85
CA GLU A 13 -13.44 16.48 -13.17
C GLU A 13 -12.81 17.80 -12.71
N GLY A 14 -13.19 18.90 -13.36
CA GLY A 14 -12.73 20.24 -12.99
C GLY A 14 -11.34 20.57 -13.47
N ARG A 15 -10.58 21.33 -12.68
CA ARG A 15 -9.24 21.81 -13.02
C ARG A 15 -8.24 21.68 -11.88
N ALA A 16 -6.97 21.59 -12.22
CA ALA A 16 -5.87 21.66 -11.26
C ALA A 16 -5.69 23.10 -10.71
N PHE A 17 -4.87 23.24 -9.67
CA PHE A 17 -4.47 24.54 -9.16
C PHE A 17 -3.65 25.29 -10.21
N THR A 18 -4.00 26.53 -10.41
CA THR A 18 -3.22 27.47 -11.22
C THR A 18 -2.06 28.05 -10.41
N THR A 19 -1.10 28.65 -11.11
CA THR A 19 -0.03 29.41 -10.46
C THR A 19 -0.58 30.55 -9.60
N ASP A 20 -1.69 31.15 -10.01
CA ASP A 20 -2.34 32.25 -9.30
C ASP A 20 -3.06 31.76 -8.04
N ASP A 21 -3.68 30.56 -8.07
CA ASP A 21 -4.25 29.94 -6.87
C ASP A 21 -3.16 29.76 -5.79
N VAL A 22 -1.96 29.35 -6.20
CA VAL A 22 -0.84 29.17 -5.27
C VAL A 22 -0.28 30.52 -4.80
N LYS A 23 -0.01 31.46 -5.71
CA LYS A 23 0.58 32.78 -5.36
C LYS A 23 -0.34 33.58 -4.43
N ASN A 24 -1.63 33.60 -4.73
CA ASN A 24 -2.62 34.42 -4.00
C ASN A 24 -3.18 33.70 -2.77
N ALA A 25 -2.70 32.50 -2.45
CA ALA A 25 -3.23 31.66 -1.37
C ALA A 25 -4.76 31.53 -1.47
N ALA A 26 -5.25 31.17 -2.67
CA ALA A 26 -6.67 31.01 -2.95
C ALA A 26 -7.27 29.89 -2.10
N LYS A 27 -8.52 30.08 -1.66
CA LYS A 27 -9.25 29.07 -0.89
C LYS A 27 -9.93 28.07 -1.81
N THR A 28 -9.12 27.35 -2.57
CA THR A 28 -9.55 26.30 -3.51
C THR A 28 -9.11 24.92 -3.00
N ALA A 29 -9.89 23.90 -3.33
CA ALA A 29 -9.61 22.52 -2.92
C ALA A 29 -9.76 21.55 -4.10
N LEU A 30 -8.92 20.49 -4.12
CA LEU A 30 -9.11 19.29 -4.91
C LEU A 30 -9.50 18.16 -3.97
N LEU A 31 -10.47 17.38 -4.35
CA LEU A 31 -11.00 16.27 -3.54
C LEU A 31 -10.63 14.93 -4.17
N GLY A 32 -10.25 13.98 -3.33
CA GLY A 32 -10.20 12.58 -3.70
C GLY A 32 -11.61 11.98 -3.73
N GLN A 33 -11.77 10.87 -4.44
CA GLN A 33 -13.07 10.30 -4.75
C GLN A 33 -13.84 9.84 -3.51
N THR A 34 -13.17 9.27 -2.52
CA THR A 34 -13.80 8.85 -1.26
C THR A 34 -14.40 10.04 -0.50
N VAL A 35 -13.72 11.20 -0.53
CA VAL A 35 -14.25 12.42 0.09
C VAL A 35 -15.48 12.91 -0.64
N VAL A 36 -15.50 12.84 -1.97
CA VAL A 36 -16.67 13.22 -2.79
C VAL A 36 -17.84 12.30 -2.49
N ASP A 37 -17.64 10.99 -2.48
CA ASP A 37 -18.66 10.00 -2.19
C ASP A 37 -19.30 10.24 -0.79
N ASN A 38 -18.47 10.54 0.21
CA ASN A 38 -18.91 10.75 1.58
C ASN A 38 -19.62 12.08 1.81
N LEU A 39 -19.20 13.17 1.13
CA LEU A 39 -19.73 14.51 1.40
C LEU A 39 -20.89 14.89 0.47
N PHE A 40 -20.89 14.40 -0.77
CA PHE A 40 -21.81 14.86 -1.81
C PHE A 40 -22.82 13.82 -2.26
N GLY A 41 -22.57 12.52 -2.01
CA GLY A 41 -23.55 11.46 -2.27
C GLY A 41 -24.10 11.43 -3.71
N GLY A 42 -23.27 11.79 -4.73
CA GLY A 42 -23.65 11.83 -6.14
C GLY A 42 -24.06 13.23 -6.66
N ILE A 43 -23.99 14.27 -5.83
CA ILE A 43 -24.15 15.67 -6.26
C ILE A 43 -22.82 16.15 -6.84
N ASP A 44 -22.86 16.95 -7.92
CA ASP A 44 -21.66 17.55 -8.50
C ASP A 44 -20.92 18.42 -7.44
N PRO A 45 -19.69 18.08 -7.08
CA PRO A 45 -18.92 18.79 -6.08
C PRO A 45 -18.27 20.06 -6.63
N ILE A 46 -18.15 20.24 -7.94
CA ILE A 46 -17.44 21.37 -8.54
C ILE A 46 -18.17 22.68 -8.24
N GLY A 47 -17.42 23.69 -7.77
CA GLY A 47 -17.96 24.97 -7.37
C GLY A 47 -18.62 25.00 -5.98
N GLN A 48 -18.84 23.83 -5.35
CA GLN A 48 -19.40 23.75 -4.00
C GLN A 48 -18.39 24.21 -2.95
N ILE A 49 -18.90 24.61 -1.79
CA ILE A 49 -18.07 25.08 -0.67
C ILE A 49 -17.99 24.02 0.41
N ILE A 50 -16.78 23.57 0.71
CA ILE A 50 -16.49 22.74 1.86
C ILE A 50 -15.82 23.55 2.97
N ARG A 51 -15.93 23.09 4.22
CA ARG A 51 -15.26 23.74 5.36
C ARG A 51 -14.14 22.88 5.91
N ILE A 52 -12.90 23.38 5.80
CA ILE A 52 -11.73 22.74 6.40
C ILE A 52 -11.30 23.58 7.61
N LYS A 53 -11.32 23.01 8.82
CA LYS A 53 -11.06 23.76 10.08
C LYS A 53 -11.86 25.08 10.18
N LYS A 54 -13.14 25.05 9.86
CA LYS A 54 -14.06 26.22 9.85
C LYS A 54 -13.80 27.27 8.76
N ILE A 55 -12.83 27.08 7.88
CA ILE A 55 -12.51 27.97 6.77
C ILE A 55 -13.18 27.43 5.50
N PRO A 56 -13.91 28.29 4.74
CA PRO A 56 -14.55 27.87 3.51
C PRO A 56 -13.52 27.71 2.37
N PHE A 57 -13.64 26.62 1.60
CA PHE A 57 -12.87 26.35 0.39
C PHE A 57 -13.83 25.98 -0.73
N THR A 58 -13.58 26.52 -1.93
CA THR A 58 -14.33 26.16 -3.14
C THR A 58 -13.68 24.94 -3.80
N VAL A 59 -14.47 23.91 -4.08
CA VAL A 59 -14.01 22.74 -4.81
C VAL A 59 -13.80 23.13 -6.28
N VAL A 60 -12.60 22.92 -6.80
CA VAL A 60 -12.23 23.29 -8.19
C VAL A 60 -11.92 22.06 -9.05
N GLY A 61 -11.75 20.90 -8.45
CA GLY A 61 -11.55 19.65 -9.16
C GLY A 61 -11.64 18.43 -8.29
N VAL A 62 -11.86 17.29 -8.93
CA VAL A 62 -11.91 15.96 -8.34
C VAL A 62 -10.81 15.13 -8.95
N LEU A 63 -10.11 14.39 -8.11
CA LEU A 63 -9.02 13.50 -8.52
C LEU A 63 -9.58 12.16 -9.02
N GLU A 64 -8.88 11.53 -9.95
CA GLU A 64 -9.18 10.17 -10.35
C GLU A 64 -9.04 9.20 -9.19
N ARG A 65 -9.82 8.12 -9.21
CA ARG A 65 -9.74 7.07 -8.19
C ARG A 65 -8.43 6.29 -8.30
N LYS A 66 -7.67 6.24 -7.22
CA LYS A 66 -6.43 5.46 -7.09
C LYS A 66 -6.60 4.19 -6.25
N GLY A 67 -7.60 4.18 -5.36
CA GLY A 67 -7.83 3.09 -4.44
C GLY A 67 -6.83 3.03 -3.28
N GLN A 68 -6.59 1.83 -2.78
CA GLN A 68 -5.71 1.63 -1.64
C GLN A 68 -4.23 1.66 -2.05
N SER A 69 -3.41 2.24 -1.19
CA SER A 69 -1.95 2.16 -1.30
C SER A 69 -1.47 0.73 -0.99
N PRO A 70 -0.24 0.35 -1.38
CA PRO A 70 0.36 -0.93 -0.99
C PRO A 70 0.43 -1.17 0.53
N MET A 71 0.32 -0.11 1.32
CA MET A 71 0.25 -0.16 2.79
C MET A 71 -1.19 -0.21 3.34
N GLY A 72 -2.20 -0.40 2.48
CA GLY A 72 -3.61 -0.52 2.85
C GLY A 72 -4.32 0.80 3.19
N GLN A 73 -3.67 1.95 3.00
CA GLN A 73 -4.30 3.25 3.22
C GLN A 73 -5.11 3.67 1.99
N ASP A 74 -6.32 4.17 2.22
CA ASP A 74 -7.13 4.76 1.16
C ASP A 74 -6.48 6.07 0.68
N GLN A 75 -6.04 6.10 -0.58
CA GLN A 75 -5.44 7.28 -1.17
C GLN A 75 -6.51 8.31 -1.57
N ASP A 76 -7.73 7.86 -1.81
CA ASP A 76 -8.85 8.67 -2.27
C ASP A 76 -9.53 9.44 -1.14
N ASP A 77 -9.27 9.10 0.14
CA ASP A 77 -9.71 9.87 1.31
C ASP A 77 -8.74 11.03 1.61
N THR A 78 -8.71 11.99 0.70
CA THR A 78 -7.75 13.10 0.78
C THR A 78 -8.31 14.40 0.22
N VAL A 79 -7.85 15.51 0.79
CA VAL A 79 -8.16 16.87 0.32
C VAL A 79 -6.87 17.62 0.11
N TYR A 80 -6.68 18.15 -1.08
CA TYR A 80 -5.54 18.99 -1.42
C TYR A 80 -5.94 20.45 -1.46
N VAL A 81 -5.06 21.31 -0.94
CA VAL A 81 -5.19 22.76 -1.00
C VAL A 81 -3.84 23.38 -1.39
N PRO A 82 -3.81 24.59 -1.94
CA PRO A 82 -2.54 25.25 -2.25
C PRO A 82 -1.68 25.37 -0.97
N VAL A 83 -0.38 25.07 -1.10
CA VAL A 83 0.56 25.07 0.06
C VAL A 83 0.58 26.40 0.79
N THR A 84 0.51 27.49 0.07
CA THR A 84 0.47 28.85 0.61
C THR A 84 -0.81 29.12 1.41
N THR A 85 -1.95 28.55 0.96
CA THR A 85 -3.22 28.64 1.68
C THR A 85 -3.16 27.78 2.95
N ALA A 86 -2.59 26.59 2.87
CA ALA A 86 -2.40 25.71 4.01
C ALA A 86 -1.56 26.40 5.10
N GLN A 87 -0.43 26.99 4.71
CA GLN A 87 0.47 27.70 5.62
C GLN A 87 -0.20 28.94 6.26
N LYS A 88 -0.81 29.79 5.42
CA LYS A 88 -1.38 31.08 5.89
C LYS A 88 -2.68 30.92 6.65
N LYS A 89 -3.49 29.90 6.33
CA LYS A 89 -4.89 29.83 6.80
C LYS A 89 -5.19 28.63 7.68
N LEU A 90 -4.62 27.46 7.40
CA LEU A 90 -4.98 26.22 8.09
C LEU A 90 -4.07 25.88 9.28
N PHE A 91 -2.79 26.07 9.15
CA PHE A 91 -1.81 25.61 10.15
C PHE A 91 -1.16 26.75 10.93
N GLY A 92 -1.35 28.00 10.50
CA GLY A 92 -0.62 29.13 11.07
C GLY A 92 0.89 29.05 10.73
N THR A 93 1.59 30.12 10.97
CA THR A 93 3.03 30.20 10.71
C THR A 93 3.81 30.09 12.00
N ALA A 94 3.85 28.91 12.61
CA ALA A 94 4.82 28.66 13.68
C ALA A 94 6.27 28.81 13.15
N SER A 95 6.49 28.53 11.85
CA SER A 95 7.74 28.73 11.15
C SER A 95 7.44 29.09 9.69
N PRO A 96 7.51 30.36 9.30
CA PRO A 96 7.32 30.79 7.91
C PRO A 96 8.30 30.06 7.00
N GLY A 97 7.76 29.36 5.98
CA GLY A 97 8.60 28.64 5.01
C GLY A 97 8.94 27.19 5.39
N ALA A 98 8.55 26.69 6.57
CA ALA A 98 8.76 25.30 6.94
C ALA A 98 7.95 24.36 6.03
N ILE A 99 8.65 23.42 5.39
CA ILE A 99 8.07 22.37 4.54
C ILE A 99 8.32 21.04 5.27
N ARG A 100 7.25 20.28 5.49
CA ARG A 100 7.36 18.97 6.18
C ARG A 100 7.85 17.87 5.27
N MET A 101 7.46 17.92 4.00
CA MET A 101 7.77 16.88 3.03
C MET A 101 7.88 17.47 1.62
N VAL A 102 8.89 17.01 0.90
CA VAL A 102 9.08 17.28 -0.53
C VAL A 102 9.11 15.93 -1.24
N MET A 103 8.31 15.77 -2.28
CA MET A 103 8.35 14.61 -3.15
C MET A 103 9.11 14.94 -4.42
N VAL A 104 10.05 14.10 -4.77
CA VAL A 104 10.86 14.22 -5.99
C VAL A 104 10.63 12.96 -6.82
N LYS A 105 10.39 13.15 -8.10
CA LYS A 105 10.29 12.07 -9.08
C LYS A 105 11.56 12.07 -9.94
N THR A 106 12.17 10.90 -10.10
CA THR A 106 13.27 10.67 -11.05
C THR A 106 12.72 10.10 -12.36
N ASN A 107 13.47 10.30 -13.43
CA ASN A 107 13.07 9.76 -14.75
C ASN A 107 13.31 8.25 -14.86
N SER A 108 14.20 7.68 -14.05
CA SER A 108 14.57 6.28 -14.07
C SER A 108 14.79 5.76 -12.65
N LEU A 109 14.60 4.46 -12.44
CA LEU A 109 14.89 3.78 -11.18
C LEU A 109 16.40 3.78 -10.86
N GLU A 110 17.25 3.75 -11.90
CA GLU A 110 18.71 3.76 -11.76
C GLU A 110 19.22 5.10 -11.20
N ASP A 111 18.48 6.19 -11.43
CA ASP A 111 18.83 7.51 -10.93
C ASP A 111 18.46 7.75 -9.46
N LEU A 112 17.70 6.85 -8.83
CA LEU A 112 17.18 7.05 -7.46
C LEU A 112 18.30 7.24 -6.44
N ASP A 113 19.29 6.35 -6.43
CA ASP A 113 20.40 6.40 -5.47
C ASP A 113 21.28 7.64 -5.67
N ARG A 114 21.43 8.05 -6.93
CA ARG A 114 22.15 9.27 -7.27
C ARG A 114 21.37 10.51 -6.81
N ALA A 115 20.08 10.56 -7.11
CA ALA A 115 19.21 11.66 -6.72
C ALA A 115 19.13 11.78 -5.18
N GLU A 116 19.04 10.68 -4.45
CA GLU A 116 19.05 10.65 -2.99
C GLU A 116 20.32 11.32 -2.42
N LYS A 117 21.49 10.95 -2.94
CA LYS A 117 22.78 11.55 -2.54
C LYS A 117 22.88 13.03 -2.90
N GLU A 118 22.43 13.41 -4.11
CA GLU A 118 22.46 14.80 -4.56
C GLU A 118 21.51 15.68 -3.72
N ILE A 119 20.30 15.20 -3.42
CA ILE A 119 19.33 15.87 -2.55
C ILE A 119 19.91 16.03 -1.15
N ALA A 120 20.45 14.95 -0.57
CA ALA A 120 21.06 15.01 0.77
C ALA A 120 22.18 16.04 0.84
N ASN A 121 23.07 16.06 -0.16
CA ASN A 121 24.17 17.03 -0.21
C ASN A 121 23.67 18.47 -0.38
N LEU A 122 22.67 18.68 -1.25
CA LEU A 122 22.07 20.00 -1.46
C LEU A 122 21.39 20.51 -0.18
N LEU A 123 20.65 19.67 0.51
CA LEU A 123 19.98 20.04 1.76
C LEU A 123 20.97 20.35 2.86
N ARG A 124 22.04 19.56 3.02
CA ARG A 124 23.16 19.85 3.97
C ARG A 124 23.78 21.23 3.70
N GLN A 125 24.04 21.50 2.43
CA GLN A 125 24.60 22.79 2.03
C GLN A 125 23.66 23.96 2.35
N ARG A 126 22.34 23.78 2.09
CA ARG A 126 21.33 24.82 2.33
C ARG A 126 21.05 25.05 3.81
N HIS A 127 21.01 23.97 4.59
CA HIS A 127 20.80 24.01 6.05
C HIS A 127 22.08 24.36 6.82
N ARG A 128 23.23 24.42 6.13
CA ARG A 128 24.56 24.70 6.72
C ARG A 128 24.95 23.68 7.80
N THR A 129 24.46 22.47 7.71
CA THR A 129 24.82 21.36 8.59
C THR A 129 26.22 20.86 8.26
N GLY A 130 27.08 20.81 9.26
CA GLY A 130 28.46 20.31 9.11
C GLY A 130 28.49 18.81 8.77
N GLN A 131 29.59 18.34 8.16
CA GLN A 131 29.75 16.93 7.77
C GLN A 131 29.65 15.92 8.92
N LYS A 132 29.80 16.38 10.18
CA LYS A 132 29.76 15.56 11.38
C LYS A 132 28.48 15.73 12.21
N GLU A 133 27.57 16.61 11.80
CA GLU A 133 26.30 16.82 12.49
C GLU A 133 25.21 15.92 11.92
N GLU A 134 24.29 15.48 12.77
CA GLU A 134 23.10 14.76 12.34
C GLU A 134 22.23 15.64 11.43
N ASN A 135 21.67 15.05 10.38
CA ASN A 135 20.80 15.79 9.49
C ASN A 135 19.48 16.12 10.22
N ASP A 136 19.00 17.32 10.06
CA ASP A 136 17.66 17.78 10.48
C ASP A 136 16.56 17.36 9.49
N PHE A 137 16.91 16.57 8.48
CA PHE A 137 16.01 16.03 7.45
C PHE A 137 16.29 14.54 7.21
N THR A 138 15.30 13.84 6.68
CA THR A 138 15.43 12.45 6.22
C THR A 138 15.13 12.40 4.73
N VAL A 139 16.02 11.80 3.95
CA VAL A 139 15.76 11.45 2.55
C VAL A 139 15.39 9.97 2.52
N GLY A 140 14.21 9.65 2.02
CA GLY A 140 13.70 8.30 1.94
C GLY A 140 13.39 7.91 0.49
N ASN A 141 13.77 6.69 0.12
CA ASN A 141 13.42 6.10 -1.16
C ASN A 141 12.20 5.20 -0.99
N LEU A 142 11.07 5.58 -1.60
CA LEU A 142 9.83 4.81 -1.52
C LEU A 142 9.98 3.41 -2.11
N THR A 143 10.78 3.27 -3.18
CA THR A 143 11.01 1.97 -3.84
C THR A 143 11.72 1.00 -2.92
N SER A 144 12.72 1.45 -2.16
CA SER A 144 13.42 0.61 -1.19
C SER A 144 12.50 0.16 -0.04
N MET A 145 11.61 1.02 0.41
CA MET A 145 10.60 0.67 1.41
C MET A 145 9.61 -0.39 0.89
N LEU A 146 9.15 -0.24 -0.36
CA LEU A 146 8.27 -1.22 -0.98
C LEU A 146 8.96 -2.57 -1.18
N GLN A 147 10.22 -2.58 -1.63
CA GLN A 147 11.01 -3.81 -1.76
C GLN A 147 11.22 -4.51 -0.41
N ALA A 148 11.49 -3.76 0.66
CA ALA A 148 11.61 -4.33 2.00
C ALA A 148 10.29 -4.95 2.48
N ALA A 149 9.15 -4.30 2.21
CA ALA A 149 7.83 -4.82 2.53
C ALA A 149 7.51 -6.10 1.72
N GLU A 150 7.85 -6.14 0.44
CA GLU A 150 7.70 -7.31 -0.42
C GLU A 150 8.55 -8.50 0.06
N GLN A 151 9.81 -8.25 0.41
CA GLN A 151 10.70 -9.27 0.98
C GLN A 151 10.16 -9.83 2.29
N SER A 152 9.63 -8.96 3.15
CA SER A 152 9.01 -9.37 4.41
C SER A 152 7.77 -10.25 4.17
N SER A 153 6.90 -9.85 3.23
CA SER A 153 5.72 -10.63 2.85
C SER A 153 6.10 -12.00 2.26
N LYS A 154 7.15 -12.05 1.45
CA LYS A 154 7.67 -13.30 0.88
C LYS A 154 8.24 -14.23 1.96
N ALA A 155 8.97 -13.68 2.92
CA ALA A 155 9.48 -14.46 4.07
C ALA A 155 8.33 -15.05 4.90
N MET A 156 7.28 -14.27 5.18
CA MET A 156 6.07 -14.74 5.85
C MET A 156 5.37 -15.86 5.07
N ALA A 157 5.22 -15.72 3.76
CA ALA A 157 4.60 -16.74 2.93
C ALA A 157 5.39 -18.07 2.97
N ILE A 158 6.72 -18.00 2.94
CA ILE A 158 7.59 -19.19 3.07
C ILE A 158 7.41 -19.85 4.45
N LEU A 159 7.39 -19.07 5.53
CA LEU A 159 7.18 -19.58 6.88
C LEU A 159 5.81 -20.26 7.03
N LEU A 160 4.74 -19.64 6.53
CA LEU A 160 3.40 -20.22 6.53
C LEU A 160 3.34 -21.51 5.70
N GLY A 161 3.99 -21.53 4.54
CA GLY A 161 4.12 -22.72 3.71
C GLY A 161 4.86 -23.86 4.41
N ALA A 162 5.93 -23.56 5.12
CA ALA A 162 6.67 -24.55 5.91
C ALA A 162 5.81 -25.13 7.04
N ILE A 163 5.10 -24.29 7.79
CA ILE A 163 4.19 -24.75 8.87
C ILE A 163 3.08 -25.64 8.29
N ALA A 164 2.46 -25.20 7.19
CA ALA A 164 1.43 -25.99 6.52
C ALA A 164 1.95 -27.36 6.04
N SER A 165 3.17 -27.40 5.49
CA SER A 165 3.81 -28.63 5.06
C SER A 165 4.07 -29.61 6.22
N VAL A 166 4.57 -29.10 7.34
CA VAL A 166 4.77 -29.91 8.55
C VAL A 166 3.43 -30.45 9.07
N SER A 167 2.41 -29.58 9.12
CA SER A 167 1.07 -29.97 9.56
C SER A 167 0.46 -31.07 8.68
N LEU A 168 0.66 -30.95 7.35
CA LEU A 168 0.21 -31.96 6.39
C LEU A 168 0.91 -33.31 6.61
N ILE A 169 2.23 -33.31 6.86
CA ILE A 169 3.00 -34.52 7.14
C ILE A 169 2.50 -35.16 8.44
N VAL A 170 2.33 -34.38 9.50
CA VAL A 170 1.84 -34.92 10.80
C VAL A 170 0.41 -35.49 10.65
N GLY A 171 -0.46 -34.80 9.95
CA GLY A 171 -1.81 -35.28 9.63
C GLY A 171 -1.78 -36.56 8.79
N GLY A 172 -0.90 -36.59 7.79
CA GLY A 172 -0.69 -37.80 6.96
C GLY A 172 -0.22 -39.02 7.77
N VAL A 173 0.70 -38.84 8.71
CA VAL A 173 1.15 -39.89 9.63
C VAL A 173 -0.01 -40.36 10.51
N GLY A 174 -0.88 -39.45 10.98
CA GLY A 174 -2.08 -39.83 11.75
C GLY A 174 -3.05 -40.68 10.95
N ILE A 175 -3.35 -40.30 9.71
CA ILE A 175 -4.20 -41.09 8.81
C ILE A 175 -3.55 -42.44 8.50
N MET A 176 -2.25 -42.47 8.23
CA MET A 176 -1.51 -43.70 7.98
C MET A 176 -1.64 -44.71 9.16
N ASN A 177 -1.50 -44.23 10.39
CA ASN A 177 -1.62 -45.08 11.58
C ASN A 177 -3.02 -45.69 11.71
N ILE A 178 -4.08 -44.90 11.45
CA ILE A 178 -5.47 -45.38 11.47
C ILE A 178 -5.67 -46.43 10.36
N MET A 179 -5.17 -46.16 9.16
CA MET A 179 -5.30 -47.12 8.05
C MET A 179 -4.55 -48.41 8.29
N LEU A 180 -3.31 -48.34 8.81
CA LEU A 180 -2.53 -49.54 9.17
C LEU A 180 -3.26 -50.37 10.23
N GLY A 181 -3.83 -49.75 11.25
CA GLY A 181 -4.66 -50.40 12.24
C GLY A 181 -5.85 -51.16 11.62
N SER A 182 -6.59 -50.45 10.75
CA SER A 182 -7.75 -51.04 10.04
C SER A 182 -7.37 -52.21 9.13
N VAL A 183 -6.23 -52.11 8.42
CA VAL A 183 -5.72 -53.20 7.59
C VAL A 183 -5.30 -54.39 8.45
N THR A 184 -4.65 -54.14 9.59
CA THR A 184 -4.20 -55.20 10.52
C THR A 184 -5.36 -55.97 11.09
N GLU A 185 -6.42 -55.28 11.53
CA GLU A 185 -7.65 -55.90 12.05
C GLU A 185 -8.37 -56.76 11.00
N ARG A 186 -8.33 -56.36 9.73
CA ARG A 186 -9.00 -57.05 8.61
C ARG A 186 -8.10 -58.00 7.81
N THR A 187 -6.88 -58.25 8.25
CA THR A 187 -5.90 -59.06 7.52
C THR A 187 -6.45 -60.45 7.12
N ARG A 188 -7.24 -61.12 7.98
CA ARG A 188 -7.86 -62.41 7.66
C ARG A 188 -8.91 -62.29 6.56
N GLU A 189 -9.72 -61.28 6.58
CA GLU A 189 -10.75 -60.98 5.56
C GLU A 189 -10.10 -60.69 4.19
N ILE A 190 -9.05 -59.88 4.19
CA ILE A 190 -8.26 -59.56 3.00
C ILE A 190 -7.65 -60.84 2.41
N GLY A 191 -7.08 -61.70 3.25
CA GLY A 191 -6.51 -62.98 2.83
C GLY A 191 -7.52 -63.90 2.16
N ILE A 192 -8.74 -63.99 2.72
CA ILE A 192 -9.82 -64.79 2.13
C ILE A 192 -10.24 -64.24 0.75
N ARG A 193 -10.39 -62.90 0.62
CA ARG A 193 -10.75 -62.29 -0.67
C ARG A 193 -9.69 -62.53 -1.72
N MET A 194 -8.41 -62.44 -1.37
CA MET A 194 -7.33 -62.74 -2.29
C MET A 194 -7.28 -64.21 -2.69
N ALA A 195 -7.56 -65.14 -1.76
CA ALA A 195 -7.61 -66.55 -2.09
C ALA A 195 -8.75 -66.95 -3.04
N VAL A 196 -9.85 -66.15 -3.07
CA VAL A 196 -10.97 -66.33 -4.00
C VAL A 196 -10.76 -65.57 -5.33
N GLY A 197 -9.60 -64.86 -5.50
CA GLY A 197 -9.22 -64.25 -6.78
C GLY A 197 -9.41 -62.74 -6.86
N ALA A 198 -9.63 -62.04 -5.74
CA ALA A 198 -9.68 -60.55 -5.76
C ALA A 198 -8.31 -59.96 -6.11
N LYS A 199 -8.30 -58.93 -7.01
CA LYS A 199 -7.08 -58.26 -7.41
C LYS A 199 -6.63 -57.31 -6.31
N THR A 200 -5.32 -57.18 -6.14
CA THR A 200 -4.70 -56.29 -5.15
C THR A 200 -5.17 -54.83 -5.25
N TRP A 201 -5.50 -54.39 -6.45
CA TRP A 201 -6.01 -53.05 -6.71
C TRP A 201 -7.41 -52.83 -6.13
N ASP A 202 -8.30 -53.81 -6.24
CA ASP A 202 -9.68 -53.71 -5.73
C ASP A 202 -9.68 -53.64 -4.19
N ILE A 203 -8.75 -54.35 -3.56
CA ILE A 203 -8.55 -54.31 -2.10
C ILE A 203 -8.00 -52.94 -1.68
N ARG A 204 -7.01 -52.39 -2.40
CA ARG A 204 -6.45 -51.05 -2.08
C ARG A 204 -7.48 -49.94 -2.19
N LEU A 205 -8.33 -49.97 -3.21
CA LEU A 205 -9.40 -48.96 -3.38
C LEU A 205 -10.37 -48.92 -2.19
N GLN A 206 -10.65 -50.02 -1.54
CA GLN A 206 -11.54 -50.07 -0.37
C GLN A 206 -10.98 -49.34 0.87
N PHE A 207 -9.67 -49.09 0.92
CA PHE A 207 -9.04 -48.35 2.04
C PHE A 207 -8.73 -46.88 1.69
N ILE A 208 -8.91 -46.48 0.44
CA ILE A 208 -8.64 -45.09 -0.01
C ILE A 208 -9.91 -44.24 -0.10
N VAL A 209 -11.07 -44.90 -0.25
CA VAL A 209 -12.41 -44.26 -0.27
C VAL A 209 -13.04 -44.36 1.11
#